data_10d0e6efc04ae74475574970250ee287
#
_entry.id   10d0e6efc04ae74475574970250ee287
#
_cell.length_a   1.000
_cell.length_b   1.000
_cell.length_c   1.000
_cell.angle_alpha   90.00
_cell.angle_beta   90.00
_cell.angle_gamma   90.00
#
_symmetry.space_group_name_H-M   'P 1'
#
loop_
_entity.id
_entity.type
_entity.pdbx_description
1 polymer ?
#
loop_
_entity_poly.entity_id
_entity_poly.type
_entity_poly.pdbx_seq_one_letter_code
_entity_poly.pdbx_strand_id
1 'polypeptide(L)'
;MQRHCVIVLHEIYGLNRHIEKAAELLETAGYAVCCPNLLGRPAFDYHQADQAYAYFYQTVGLTAAVGRVRQLILTKLETYECVSLVGYSVGATIAWLCSGLPLYLHRMVGFYGSRIRDYREIQPQCPALLLLAREESFPVVKLAEALACQANVRTELFPAQHGFADPFGNGYDLEAALRAQGLMMEFLGS
;
A
#
# COMPACT_ATOMS: atom_id res chain seq x y z
N MET A 1 -19.46 -6.92 15.82
CA MET A 1 -18.14 -6.28 15.97
C MET A 1 -17.34 -6.59 14.72
N GLN A 2 -16.81 -5.61 14.04
CA GLN A 2 -15.90 -5.83 12.92
C GLN A 2 -14.61 -6.44 13.48
N ARG A 3 -14.31 -7.68 13.06
CA ARG A 3 -13.16 -8.42 13.58
C ARG A 3 -11.86 -8.10 12.85
N HIS A 4 -11.95 -7.49 11.67
CA HIS A 4 -10.82 -7.22 10.79
C HIS A 4 -10.68 -5.73 10.50
N CYS A 5 -9.52 -5.16 10.83
CA CYS A 5 -9.15 -3.78 10.52
C CYS A 5 -8.17 -3.75 9.35
N VAL A 6 -8.44 -2.89 8.36
CA VAL A 6 -7.52 -2.60 7.27
C VAL A 6 -6.95 -1.20 7.46
N ILE A 7 -5.63 -1.10 7.54
CA ILE A 7 -4.93 0.18 7.57
C ILE A 7 -4.55 0.53 6.13
N VAL A 8 -5.09 1.64 5.60
CA VAL A 8 -4.82 2.12 4.25
C VAL A 8 -3.75 3.19 4.29
N LEU A 9 -2.64 2.96 3.58
CA LEU A 9 -1.46 3.83 3.55
C LEU A 9 -1.42 4.59 2.22
N HIS A 10 -1.46 5.91 2.33
CA HIS A 10 -1.52 6.82 1.19
C HIS A 10 -0.19 6.95 0.44
N GLU A 11 -0.26 7.54 -0.74
CA GLU A 11 0.86 7.95 -1.58
C GLU A 11 1.56 9.21 -1.03
N ILE A 12 2.52 9.74 -1.77
CA ILE A 12 3.21 11.00 -1.39
C ILE A 12 2.26 12.19 -1.21
N TYR A 13 1.07 12.16 -1.82
CA TYR A 13 0.10 13.26 -1.77
C TYR A 13 -0.62 13.40 -0.43
N GLY A 14 -0.64 12.37 0.43
CA GLY A 14 -1.36 12.39 1.70
C GLY A 14 -2.78 11.84 1.60
N LEU A 15 -3.63 12.19 2.56
CA LEU A 15 -5.03 11.77 2.59
C LEU A 15 -5.84 12.61 1.58
N ASN A 16 -6.00 12.08 0.37
CA ASN A 16 -6.74 12.67 -0.73
C ASN A 16 -7.99 11.85 -1.08
N ARG A 17 -8.77 12.31 -2.06
CA ARG A 17 -10.00 11.64 -2.53
C ARG A 17 -9.78 10.19 -2.99
N HIS A 18 -8.59 9.85 -3.49
CA HIS A 18 -8.25 8.47 -3.84
C HIS A 18 -8.29 7.57 -2.60
N ILE A 19 -7.62 7.99 -1.54
CA ILE A 19 -7.55 7.23 -0.28
C ILE A 19 -8.92 7.16 0.40
N GLU A 20 -9.70 8.24 0.37
CA GLU A 20 -11.09 8.25 0.85
C GLU A 20 -11.93 7.21 0.11
N LYS A 21 -11.83 7.17 -1.23
CA LYS A 21 -12.56 6.20 -2.05
C LYS A 21 -12.10 4.75 -1.81
N ALA A 22 -10.81 4.53 -1.60
CA ALA A 22 -10.29 3.22 -1.22
C ALA A 22 -10.80 2.76 0.15
N ALA A 23 -10.91 3.69 1.10
CA ALA A 23 -11.51 3.42 2.40
C ALA A 23 -12.99 3.06 2.30
N GLU A 24 -13.79 3.84 1.58
CA GLU A 24 -15.22 3.59 1.34
C GLU A 24 -15.48 2.22 0.73
N LEU A 25 -14.64 1.78 -0.21
CA LEU A 25 -14.73 0.44 -0.81
C LEU A 25 -14.56 -0.66 0.24
N LEU A 26 -13.55 -0.55 1.09
CA LEU A 26 -13.25 -1.52 2.14
C LEU A 26 -14.31 -1.51 3.25
N GLU A 27 -14.80 -0.33 3.65
CA GLU A 27 -15.89 -0.18 4.62
C GLU A 27 -17.18 -0.81 4.11
N THR A 28 -17.52 -0.61 2.83
CA THR A 28 -18.68 -1.23 2.17
C THR A 28 -18.59 -2.76 2.18
N ALA A 29 -17.37 -3.30 2.12
CA ALA A 29 -17.11 -4.73 2.21
C ALA A 29 -17.11 -5.27 3.67
N GLY A 30 -17.33 -4.40 4.67
CA GLY A 30 -17.47 -4.79 6.06
C GLY A 30 -16.20 -4.75 6.90
N TYR A 31 -15.10 -4.19 6.39
CA TYR A 31 -13.87 -3.97 7.17
C TYR A 31 -13.98 -2.71 8.02
N ALA A 32 -13.34 -2.72 9.20
CA ALA A 32 -12.98 -1.49 9.88
C ALA A 32 -11.80 -0.86 9.13
N VAL A 33 -11.85 0.43 8.83
CA VAL A 33 -10.80 1.09 8.07
C VAL A 33 -10.13 2.19 8.88
N CYS A 34 -8.81 2.31 8.72
CA CYS A 34 -8.01 3.37 9.33
C CYS A 34 -7.03 3.93 8.29
N CYS A 35 -7.11 5.23 8.03
CA CYS A 35 -6.23 5.93 7.10
C CYS A 35 -5.35 6.93 7.88
N PRO A 36 -4.13 6.56 8.31
CA PRO A 36 -3.28 7.48 9.03
C PRO A 36 -2.75 8.59 8.12
N ASN A 37 -2.81 9.84 8.57
CA ASN A 37 -2.14 10.94 7.90
C ASN A 37 -0.63 10.93 8.22
N LEU A 38 0.16 10.29 7.36
CA LEU A 38 1.61 10.19 7.56
C LEU A 38 2.34 11.51 7.28
N LEU A 39 1.72 12.44 6.54
CA LEU A 39 2.32 13.76 6.26
C LEU A 39 2.20 14.72 7.45
N GLY A 40 1.17 14.55 8.31
CA GLY A 40 0.88 15.50 9.39
C GLY A 40 0.39 16.87 8.90
N ARG A 41 -0.10 16.97 7.65
CA ARG A 41 -0.61 18.17 6.99
C ARG A 41 -1.76 17.81 6.04
N PRO A 42 -2.51 18.79 5.51
CA PRO A 42 -3.44 18.59 4.40
C PRO A 42 -2.74 17.98 3.17
N ALA A 43 -3.51 17.26 2.35
CA ALA A 43 -3.02 16.65 1.13
C ALA A 43 -2.44 17.69 0.15
N PHE A 44 -1.48 17.23 -0.65
CA PHE A 44 -0.99 17.98 -1.80
C PHE A 44 -1.89 17.75 -3.01
N ASP A 45 -2.03 18.76 -3.86
CA ASP A 45 -2.63 18.59 -5.19
C ASP A 45 -1.70 17.80 -6.12
N TYR A 46 -2.26 17.11 -7.13
CA TYR A 46 -1.46 16.30 -8.06
C TYR A 46 -0.43 17.10 -8.87
N HIS A 47 -0.70 18.38 -9.14
CA HIS A 47 0.27 19.26 -9.81
C HIS A 47 1.48 19.60 -8.94
N GLN A 48 1.44 19.29 -7.65
CA GLN A 48 2.52 19.51 -6.68
C GLN A 48 3.38 18.25 -6.44
N ALA A 49 3.44 17.34 -7.41
CA ALA A 49 4.12 16.03 -7.27
C ALA A 49 5.56 16.15 -6.74
N ASP A 50 6.36 17.07 -7.30
CA ASP A 50 7.75 17.28 -6.87
C ASP A 50 7.83 17.78 -5.43
N GLN A 51 6.91 18.68 -5.03
CA GLN A 51 6.85 19.20 -3.67
C GLN A 51 6.41 18.10 -2.68
N ALA A 52 5.40 17.31 -3.05
CA ALA A 52 4.93 16.18 -2.26
C ALA A 52 6.03 15.13 -2.06
N TYR A 53 6.76 14.80 -3.13
CA TYR A 53 7.89 13.89 -3.08
C TYR A 53 9.01 14.43 -2.16
N ALA A 54 9.44 15.67 -2.38
CA ALA A 54 10.47 16.29 -1.56
C ALA A 54 10.04 16.35 -0.07
N TYR A 55 8.81 16.76 0.21
CA TYR A 55 8.27 16.82 1.57
C TYR A 55 8.29 15.44 2.24
N PHE A 56 7.80 14.40 1.54
CA PHE A 56 7.79 13.06 2.11
C PHE A 56 9.20 12.59 2.48
N TYR A 57 10.14 12.66 1.55
CA TYR A 57 11.48 12.11 1.76
C TYR A 57 12.38 12.97 2.66
N GLN A 58 12.21 14.30 2.68
CA GLN A 58 13.07 15.21 3.46
C GLN A 58 12.48 15.55 4.83
N THR A 59 11.15 15.58 4.97
CA THR A 59 10.48 16.02 6.21
C THR A 59 9.89 14.84 6.98
N VAL A 60 9.17 13.94 6.30
CA VAL A 60 8.56 12.77 6.95
C VAL A 60 9.58 11.64 7.14
N GLY A 61 10.19 11.22 6.05
CA GLY A 61 11.15 10.12 5.98
C GLY A 61 10.52 8.74 6.11
N LEU A 62 11.05 7.79 5.33
CA LEU A 62 10.51 6.43 5.25
C LEU A 62 10.60 5.70 6.60
N THR A 63 11.73 5.82 7.29
CA THR A 63 11.96 5.16 8.60
C THR A 63 10.97 5.64 9.66
N ALA A 64 10.72 6.96 9.73
CA ALA A 64 9.77 7.51 10.68
C ALA A 64 8.32 7.10 10.34
N ALA A 65 7.97 7.06 9.04
CA ALA A 65 6.66 6.58 8.59
C ALA A 65 6.43 5.12 8.98
N VAL A 66 7.41 4.25 8.75
CA VAL A 66 7.37 2.83 9.18
C VAL A 66 7.18 2.72 10.70
N GLY A 67 7.92 3.52 11.48
CA GLY A 67 7.78 3.55 12.94
C GLY A 67 6.37 3.92 13.41
N ARG A 68 5.76 4.94 12.79
CA ARG A 68 4.37 5.36 13.07
C ARG A 68 3.36 4.28 12.71
N VAL A 69 3.51 3.65 11.53
CA VAL A 69 2.62 2.57 11.07
C VAL A 69 2.76 1.35 11.98
N ARG A 70 4.00 0.98 12.36
CA ARG A 70 4.24 -0.10 13.33
C ARG A 70 3.49 0.14 14.64
N GLN A 71 3.57 1.33 15.20
CA GLN A 71 2.86 1.68 16.44
C GLN A 71 1.34 1.60 16.27
N LEU A 72 0.82 2.08 15.13
CA LEU A 72 -0.60 1.98 14.80
C LEU A 72 -1.06 0.52 14.69
N ILE A 73 -0.28 -0.35 14.03
CA ILE A 73 -0.58 -1.79 13.95
C ILE A 73 -0.73 -2.39 15.36
N LEU A 74 0.23 -2.14 16.24
CA LEU A 74 0.19 -2.64 17.61
C LEU A 74 -1.08 -2.18 18.37
N THR A 75 -1.42 -0.89 18.25
CA THR A 75 -2.66 -0.35 18.84
C THR A 75 -3.93 -1.01 18.25
N LYS A 76 -3.95 -1.28 16.94
CA LYS A 76 -5.12 -1.93 16.31
C LYS A 76 -5.25 -3.41 16.72
N LEU A 77 -4.15 -4.11 16.93
CA LEU A 77 -4.14 -5.49 17.42
C LEU A 77 -4.68 -5.64 18.86
N GLU A 78 -4.75 -4.56 19.63
CA GLU A 78 -5.42 -4.57 20.95
C GLU A 78 -6.95 -4.65 20.82
N THR A 79 -7.52 -4.24 19.67
CA THR A 79 -8.98 -4.12 19.47
C THR A 79 -9.52 -5.10 18.42
N TYR A 80 -8.73 -5.44 17.41
CA TYR A 80 -9.14 -6.26 16.28
C TYR A 80 -8.39 -7.58 16.26
N GLU A 81 -9.10 -8.65 15.90
CA GLU A 81 -8.51 -9.99 15.78
C GLU A 81 -7.54 -10.10 14.58
N CYS A 82 -7.85 -9.36 13.50
CA CYS A 82 -7.06 -9.30 12.28
C CYS A 82 -6.73 -7.85 11.94
N VAL A 83 -5.46 -7.59 11.59
CA VAL A 83 -5.01 -6.30 11.05
C VAL A 83 -4.28 -6.55 9.75
N SER A 84 -4.75 -5.91 8.67
CA SER A 84 -4.11 -5.96 7.35
C SER A 84 -3.67 -4.57 6.91
N LEU A 85 -2.71 -4.54 5.98
CA LEU A 85 -2.23 -3.31 5.35
C LEU A 85 -2.62 -3.30 3.87
N VAL A 86 -3.13 -2.16 3.41
CA VAL A 86 -3.24 -1.83 1.99
C VAL A 86 -2.46 -0.55 1.75
N GLY A 87 -1.49 -0.57 0.87
CA GLY A 87 -0.65 0.60 0.61
C GLY A 87 -0.58 0.95 -0.87
N TYR A 88 -0.49 2.24 -1.16
CA TYR A 88 -0.37 2.77 -2.51
C TYR A 88 0.97 3.50 -2.67
N SER A 89 1.74 3.21 -3.72
CA SER A 89 3.03 3.84 -4.03
C SER A 89 4.01 3.78 -2.84
N VAL A 90 4.38 4.89 -2.23
CA VAL A 90 5.22 4.91 -1.02
C VAL A 90 4.53 4.20 0.16
N GLY A 91 3.20 4.26 0.25
CA GLY A 91 2.42 3.49 1.22
C GLY A 91 2.58 1.99 1.04
N ALA A 92 2.68 1.49 -0.20
CA ALA A 92 2.99 0.09 -0.48
C ALA A 92 4.41 -0.30 -0.02
N THR A 93 5.37 0.61 -0.19
CA THR A 93 6.75 0.40 0.31
C THR A 93 6.77 0.35 1.85
N ILE A 94 6.02 1.22 2.52
CA ILE A 94 5.87 1.21 3.98
C ILE A 94 5.22 -0.10 4.45
N ALA A 95 4.13 -0.53 3.79
CA ALA A 95 3.45 -1.78 4.10
C ALA A 95 4.39 -2.99 3.93
N TRP A 96 5.21 -3.00 2.86
CA TRP A 96 6.24 -4.00 2.62
C TRP A 96 7.26 -4.07 3.76
N LEU A 97 7.81 -2.93 4.18
CA LEU A 97 8.77 -2.86 5.29
C LEU A 97 8.13 -3.33 6.60
N CYS A 98 6.87 -2.97 6.87
CA CYS A 98 6.14 -3.43 8.04
C CYS A 98 5.88 -4.94 8.01
N SER A 99 5.64 -5.53 6.84
CA SER A 99 5.36 -6.97 6.70
C SER A 99 6.53 -7.87 7.09
N GLY A 100 7.76 -7.37 7.03
CA GLY A 100 8.96 -8.05 7.50
C GLY A 100 9.19 -7.99 9.01
N LEU A 101 8.38 -7.22 9.74
CA LEU A 101 8.48 -7.10 11.19
C LEU A 101 7.61 -8.17 11.90
N PRO A 102 7.96 -8.60 13.13
CA PRO A 102 7.18 -9.59 13.89
C PRO A 102 5.92 -8.92 14.51
N LEU A 103 4.96 -8.53 13.67
CA LEU A 103 3.79 -7.73 14.05
C LEU A 103 2.46 -8.49 14.00
N TYR A 104 2.45 -9.79 13.68
CA TYR A 104 1.23 -10.58 13.54
C TYR A 104 0.19 -9.97 12.58
N LEU A 105 0.68 -9.36 11.49
CA LEU A 105 -0.18 -8.89 10.41
C LEU A 105 -0.92 -10.07 9.77
N HIS A 106 -2.21 -9.86 9.48
CA HIS A 106 -2.99 -10.88 8.78
C HIS A 106 -2.59 -10.95 7.31
N ARG A 107 -2.58 -9.80 6.60
CA ARG A 107 -2.21 -9.71 5.17
C ARG A 107 -1.65 -8.34 4.82
N MET A 108 -0.94 -8.29 3.70
CA MET A 108 -0.44 -7.04 3.12
C MET A 108 -0.73 -7.00 1.62
N VAL A 109 -1.30 -5.88 1.15
CA VAL A 109 -1.49 -5.59 -0.27
C VAL A 109 -0.76 -4.30 -0.64
N GLY A 110 0.06 -4.34 -1.69
CA GLY A 110 0.81 -3.19 -2.18
C GLY A 110 0.50 -2.87 -3.63
N PHE A 111 -0.02 -1.67 -3.90
CA PHE A 111 -0.26 -1.16 -5.24
C PHE A 111 0.94 -0.33 -5.70
N TYR A 112 1.51 -0.69 -6.85
CA TYR A 112 2.59 0.00 -7.55
C TYR A 112 3.72 0.54 -6.67
N GLY A 113 4.16 -0.28 -5.70
CA GLY A 113 5.24 0.04 -4.77
C GLY A 113 6.61 -0.01 -5.42
N SER A 114 6.97 0.98 -6.23
CA SER A 114 8.20 0.95 -7.05
C SER A 114 9.50 0.87 -6.23
N ARG A 115 9.53 1.46 -5.02
CA ARG A 115 10.69 1.39 -4.14
C ARG A 115 10.86 0.09 -3.35
N ILE A 116 9.93 -0.84 -3.46
CA ILE A 116 10.13 -2.21 -2.94
C ILE A 116 11.39 -2.85 -3.54
N ARG A 117 11.79 -2.44 -4.76
CA ARG A 117 13.05 -2.87 -5.39
C ARG A 117 14.30 -2.60 -4.55
N ASP A 118 14.25 -1.59 -3.68
CA ASP A 118 15.37 -1.19 -2.82
C ASP A 118 15.41 -2.01 -1.51
N TYR A 119 14.40 -2.87 -1.26
CA TYR A 119 14.20 -3.64 -0.03
C TYR A 119 13.79 -5.10 -0.31
N ARG A 120 14.39 -5.71 -1.34
CA ARG A 120 14.07 -7.07 -1.79
C ARG A 120 14.47 -8.16 -0.79
N GLU A 121 15.36 -7.85 0.12
CA GLU A 121 15.82 -8.72 1.20
C GLU A 121 14.78 -8.92 2.30
N ILE A 122 13.77 -8.07 2.38
CA ILE A 122 12.67 -8.22 3.35
C ILE A 122 11.91 -9.52 3.07
N GLN A 123 11.70 -10.29 4.14
CA GLN A 123 10.91 -11.52 4.13
C GLN A 123 9.60 -11.27 4.86
N PRO A 124 8.46 -11.15 4.17
CA PRO A 124 7.16 -10.94 4.81
C PRO A 124 6.82 -12.04 5.81
N GLN A 125 6.39 -11.66 6.99
CA GLN A 125 5.92 -12.56 8.05
C GLN A 125 4.42 -12.88 7.90
N CYS A 126 3.76 -12.31 6.91
CA CYS A 126 2.36 -12.54 6.54
C CYS A 126 2.23 -12.72 5.02
N PRO A 127 1.13 -13.28 4.52
CA PRO A 127 0.84 -13.29 3.09
C PRO A 127 0.85 -11.87 2.52
N ALA A 128 1.54 -11.67 1.39
CA ALA A 128 1.73 -10.40 0.72
C ALA A 128 1.31 -10.50 -0.75
N LEU A 129 0.47 -9.57 -1.20
CA LEU A 129 0.08 -9.40 -2.61
C LEU A 129 0.65 -8.09 -3.14
N LEU A 130 1.44 -8.15 -4.20
CA LEU A 130 2.03 -6.99 -4.85
C LEU A 130 1.46 -6.82 -6.26
N LEU A 131 0.72 -5.74 -6.45
CA LEU A 131 0.08 -5.34 -7.71
C LEU A 131 0.99 -4.32 -8.39
N LEU A 132 1.86 -4.80 -9.27
CA LEU A 132 2.98 -4.02 -9.82
C LEU A 132 2.57 -3.36 -11.14
N ALA A 133 2.80 -2.06 -11.24
CA ALA A 133 2.60 -1.27 -12.45
C ALA A 133 3.79 -1.44 -13.41
N ARG A 134 3.57 -1.13 -14.69
CA ARG A 134 4.66 -0.93 -15.64
C ARG A 134 5.49 0.27 -15.22
N GLU A 135 6.80 0.08 -15.17
CA GLU A 135 7.76 1.12 -14.83
C GLU A 135 8.84 1.22 -15.93
N GLU A 136 9.17 2.43 -16.32
CA GLU A 136 10.21 2.66 -17.33
C GLU A 136 11.61 2.75 -16.70
N SER A 137 11.66 3.13 -15.41
CA SER A 137 12.91 3.40 -14.69
C SER A 137 13.66 2.14 -14.24
N PHE A 138 13.00 0.96 -14.25
CA PHE A 138 13.62 -0.31 -13.86
C PHE A 138 12.84 -1.51 -14.42
N PRO A 139 13.48 -2.70 -14.52
CA PRO A 139 12.87 -3.91 -15.07
C PRO A 139 11.90 -4.56 -14.05
N VAL A 140 10.65 -4.12 -14.02
CA VAL A 140 9.62 -4.57 -13.07
C VAL A 140 9.36 -6.08 -13.14
N VAL A 141 9.49 -6.69 -14.33
CA VAL A 141 9.33 -8.15 -14.49
C VAL A 141 10.35 -8.91 -13.66
N LYS A 142 11.64 -8.50 -13.70
CA LYS A 142 12.69 -9.12 -12.88
C LYS A 142 12.47 -8.92 -11.38
N LEU A 143 11.91 -7.78 -11.00
CA LEU A 143 11.50 -7.55 -9.61
C LEU A 143 10.38 -8.51 -9.20
N ALA A 144 9.35 -8.64 -10.02
CA ALA A 144 8.23 -9.55 -9.75
C ALA A 144 8.68 -11.00 -9.61
N GLU A 145 9.53 -11.48 -10.52
CA GLU A 145 10.11 -12.84 -10.49
C GLU A 145 10.92 -13.05 -9.20
N ALA A 146 11.78 -12.10 -8.84
CA ALA A 146 12.62 -12.20 -7.63
C ALA A 146 11.78 -12.24 -6.34
N LEU A 147 10.71 -11.45 -6.26
CA LEU A 147 9.82 -11.41 -5.10
C LEU A 147 8.90 -12.63 -5.04
N ALA A 148 8.43 -13.13 -6.18
CA ALA A 148 7.58 -14.33 -6.25
C ALA A 148 8.31 -15.61 -5.79
N CYS A 149 9.64 -15.61 -5.70
CA CYS A 149 10.41 -16.71 -5.11
C CYS A 149 10.26 -16.80 -3.57
N GLN A 150 9.72 -15.79 -2.92
CA GLN A 150 9.49 -15.79 -1.47
C GLN A 150 8.13 -16.47 -1.16
N ALA A 151 8.12 -17.37 -0.18
CA ALA A 151 6.99 -18.27 0.09
C ALA A 151 5.65 -17.56 0.37
N ASN A 152 5.69 -16.35 0.96
CA ASN A 152 4.51 -15.60 1.35
C ASN A 152 4.12 -14.52 0.33
N VAL A 153 4.78 -14.44 -0.84
CA VAL A 153 4.62 -13.33 -1.78
C VAL A 153 3.96 -13.79 -3.06
N ARG A 154 2.85 -13.14 -3.40
CA ARG A 154 2.22 -13.21 -4.72
C ARG A 154 2.43 -11.87 -5.43
N THR A 155 2.86 -11.92 -6.69
CA THR A 155 3.03 -10.75 -7.54
C THR A 155 2.08 -10.82 -8.74
N GLU A 156 1.48 -9.69 -9.09
CA GLU A 156 0.66 -9.53 -10.31
C GLU A 156 1.16 -8.32 -11.08
N LEU A 157 1.41 -8.50 -12.36
CA LEU A 157 1.87 -7.44 -13.26
C LEU A 157 0.69 -6.83 -14.01
N PHE A 158 0.67 -5.51 -14.06
CA PHE A 158 -0.31 -4.72 -14.78
C PHE A 158 0.37 -3.96 -15.92
N PRO A 159 -0.14 -4.02 -17.16
CA PRO A 159 0.39 -3.25 -18.29
C PRO A 159 -0.05 -1.77 -18.24
N ALA A 160 -0.24 -1.25 -17.03
CA ALA A 160 -0.70 0.09 -16.72
C ALA A 160 0.40 0.89 -16.01
N GLN A 161 0.30 2.21 -16.07
CA GLN A 161 1.28 3.12 -15.46
C GLN A 161 1.16 3.18 -13.94
N HIS A 162 2.20 3.72 -13.28
CA HIS A 162 2.16 4.05 -11.86
C HIS A 162 0.94 4.93 -11.54
N GLY A 163 0.22 4.62 -10.48
CA GLY A 163 -1.02 5.32 -10.12
C GLY A 163 -2.27 4.82 -10.84
N PHE A 164 -2.24 3.69 -11.55
CA PHE A 164 -3.36 3.19 -12.34
C PHE A 164 -4.66 2.97 -11.55
N ALA A 165 -4.59 2.79 -10.23
CA ALA A 165 -5.76 2.59 -9.38
C ALA A 165 -6.36 3.90 -8.84
N ASP A 166 -5.72 5.06 -9.09
CA ASP A 166 -6.20 6.36 -8.63
C ASP A 166 -7.10 7.04 -9.68
N PRO A 167 -8.43 7.08 -9.48
CA PRO A 167 -9.37 7.64 -10.46
C PRO A 167 -9.29 9.16 -10.62
N PHE A 168 -8.46 9.84 -9.83
CA PHE A 168 -8.25 11.29 -9.89
C PHE A 168 -6.86 11.65 -10.42
N GLY A 169 -5.99 10.64 -10.59
CA GLY A 169 -4.64 10.79 -11.11
C GLY A 169 -4.54 10.61 -12.63
N ASN A 170 -3.46 11.13 -13.22
CA ASN A 170 -3.24 11.05 -14.67
C ASN A 170 -2.89 9.62 -15.15
N GLY A 171 -2.48 8.73 -14.26
CA GLY A 171 -2.14 7.34 -14.57
C GLY A 171 -3.33 6.38 -14.54
N TYR A 172 -4.54 6.86 -14.28
CA TYR A 172 -5.72 6.02 -14.10
C TYR A 172 -6.02 5.13 -15.29
N ASP A 173 -6.24 3.86 -15.00
CA ASP A 173 -6.69 2.85 -15.96
C ASP A 173 -7.83 2.06 -15.32
N LEU A 174 -9.03 2.23 -15.85
CA LEU A 174 -10.25 1.64 -15.27
C LEU A 174 -10.19 0.11 -15.22
N GLU A 175 -9.74 -0.53 -16.30
CA GLU A 175 -9.68 -2.00 -16.38
C GLU A 175 -8.68 -2.57 -15.38
N ALA A 176 -7.47 -1.98 -15.35
CA ALA A 176 -6.43 -2.34 -14.39
C ALA A 176 -6.88 -2.10 -12.95
N ALA A 177 -7.52 -0.96 -12.67
CA ALA A 177 -8.03 -0.61 -11.35
C ALA A 177 -9.08 -1.60 -10.85
N LEU A 178 -10.08 -1.93 -11.67
CA LEU A 178 -11.14 -2.89 -11.31
C LEU A 178 -10.58 -4.31 -11.08
N ARG A 179 -9.67 -4.76 -11.96
CA ARG A 179 -9.00 -6.06 -11.78
C ARG A 179 -8.17 -6.09 -10.50
N ALA A 180 -7.40 -5.04 -10.22
CA ALA A 180 -6.57 -4.95 -9.03
C ALA A 180 -7.41 -4.89 -7.73
N GLN A 181 -8.51 -4.15 -7.74
CA GLN A 181 -9.47 -4.12 -6.63
C GLN A 181 -10.08 -5.50 -6.37
N GLY A 182 -10.49 -6.23 -7.41
CA GLY A 182 -11.00 -7.59 -7.30
C GLY A 182 -9.98 -8.54 -6.63
N LEU A 183 -8.73 -8.51 -7.10
CA LEU A 183 -7.63 -9.30 -6.52
C LEU A 183 -7.36 -8.94 -5.05
N MET A 184 -7.37 -7.65 -4.72
CA MET A 184 -7.22 -7.18 -3.33
C MET A 184 -8.35 -7.71 -2.45
N MET A 185 -9.60 -7.61 -2.90
CA MET A 185 -10.76 -8.05 -2.11
C MET A 185 -10.77 -9.56 -1.90
N GLU A 186 -10.50 -10.34 -2.95
CA GLU A 186 -10.31 -11.79 -2.85
C GLU A 186 -9.21 -12.15 -1.84
N PHE A 187 -8.07 -11.49 -1.96
CA PHE A 187 -6.91 -11.76 -1.12
C PHE A 187 -7.13 -11.37 0.35
N LEU A 188 -7.85 -10.29 0.64
CA LEU A 188 -8.15 -9.89 2.02
C LEU A 188 -9.20 -10.79 2.68
N GLY A 189 -10.09 -11.40 1.90
CA GLY A 189 -11.20 -12.26 2.37
C GLY A 189 -10.87 -13.75 2.46
N SER A 190 -9.72 -14.19 1.93
CA SER A 190 -9.31 -15.61 1.86
C SER A 190 -8.71 -16.17 3.15
#